data_225a16af3ca2d7133669d073ea4ec9eb
#
_entry.id   225a16af3ca2d7133669d073ea4ec9eb
#
_cell.length_a   1.000
_cell.length_b   1.000
_cell.length_c   1.000
_cell.angle_alpha   90.00
_cell.angle_beta   90.00
_cell.angle_gamma   90.00
#
_symmetry.space_group_name_H-M   'P 1'
#
loop_
_entity.id
_entity.type
_entity.pdbx_description
1 polymer ?
#
loop_
_entity_poly.entity_id
_entity_poly.type
_entity_poly.pdbx_seq_one_letter_code
_entity_poly.pdbx_strand_id
1 'polypeptide(L)'
;MLDGIHKIHLIGIGGSGMRAIANILIQKGYDVSGSDVADSAVIEKFRNMGATVHIGHNKDYVKGVDAVVRSTAIREDNPEIVAAKEQGIK
;
A
#
# COMPACT_ATOMS: atom_id res chain seq x y z
N MET A 1 -13.75 -1.27 11.77
CA MET A 1 -13.08 -0.53 10.71
C MET A 1 -12.81 0.89 11.16
N LEU A 2 -11.76 1.50 10.64
CA LEU A 2 -11.47 2.91 10.91
C LEU A 2 -12.50 3.79 10.22
N ASP A 3 -13.03 4.76 10.92
CA ASP A 3 -14.06 5.64 10.37
C ASP A 3 -13.52 6.47 9.21
N GLY A 4 -14.24 6.45 8.08
CA GLY A 4 -13.90 7.22 6.90
C GLY A 4 -12.75 6.66 6.09
N ILE A 5 -12.19 5.53 6.49
CA ILE A 5 -11.07 4.89 5.78
C ILE A 5 -11.55 3.61 5.13
N HIS A 6 -11.49 3.55 3.81
CA HIS A 6 -11.88 2.40 3.02
C HIS A 6 -10.75 1.90 2.11
N LYS A 7 -10.00 2.82 1.52
CA LYS A 7 -8.90 2.52 0.59
C LYS A 7 -7.57 2.79 1.26
N ILE A 8 -6.75 1.76 1.36
CA ILE A 8 -5.43 1.85 2.01
C ILE A 8 -4.37 1.37 1.03
N HIS A 9 -3.34 2.19 0.84
CA HIS A 9 -2.22 1.86 -0.03
C HIS A 9 -0.98 1.58 0.81
N LEU A 10 -0.31 0.45 0.55
CA LEU A 10 0.89 0.04 1.28
C LEU A 10 2.11 0.16 0.37
N ILE A 11 3.03 1.05 0.73
CA ILE A 11 4.27 1.24 -0.01
C ILE A 11 5.30 0.24 0.52
N GLY A 12 5.80 -0.61 -0.35
CA GLY A 12 6.67 -1.72 0.03
C GLY A 12 5.90 -2.91 0.59
N ILE A 13 4.75 -3.22 -0.01
CA ILE A 13 3.81 -4.22 0.47
C ILE A 13 4.43 -5.61 0.66
N GLY A 14 5.45 -5.96 -0.13
CA GLY A 14 6.14 -7.25 -0.03
C GLY A 14 7.20 -7.32 1.08
N GLY A 15 7.46 -6.23 1.79
CA GLY A 15 8.40 -6.21 2.90
C GLY A 15 7.95 -7.08 4.07
N SER A 16 8.90 -7.65 4.82
CA SER A 16 8.59 -8.64 5.85
C SER A 16 7.62 -8.12 6.91
N GLY A 17 7.77 -6.88 7.37
CA GLY A 17 6.85 -6.29 8.34
C GLY A 17 5.51 -5.88 7.74
N MET A 18 5.48 -5.58 6.44
CA MET A 18 4.27 -5.12 5.76
C MET A 18 3.34 -6.27 5.40
N ARG A 19 3.86 -7.48 5.23
CA ARG A 19 3.05 -8.64 4.85
C ARG A 19 1.93 -8.93 5.84
N ALA A 20 2.24 -8.87 7.12
CA ALA A 20 1.26 -9.11 8.18
C ALA A 20 0.17 -8.03 8.17
N ILE A 21 0.57 -6.77 8.00
CA ILE A 21 -0.37 -5.65 7.93
C ILE A 21 -1.30 -5.80 6.73
N ALA A 22 -0.74 -6.10 5.56
CA ALA A 22 -1.53 -6.29 4.34
C ALA A 22 -2.56 -7.40 4.50
N ASN A 23 -2.14 -8.54 5.06
CA ASN A 23 -3.02 -9.69 5.26
C ASN A 23 -4.19 -9.33 6.17
N ILE A 24 -3.92 -8.66 7.28
CA ILE A 24 -4.95 -8.24 8.24
C ILE A 24 -5.95 -7.28 7.58
N LEU A 25 -5.45 -6.28 6.86
CA LEU A 25 -6.30 -5.28 6.23
C LEU A 25 -7.20 -5.88 5.15
N ILE A 26 -6.66 -6.78 4.34
CA ILE A 26 -7.45 -7.46 3.32
C ILE A 26 -8.56 -8.29 3.97
N GLN A 27 -8.22 -9.04 5.02
CA GLN A 27 -9.20 -9.88 5.71
C GLN A 27 -10.30 -9.07 6.40
N LYS A 28 -9.99 -7.84 6.81
CA LYS A 28 -10.98 -6.96 7.44
C LYS A 28 -11.88 -6.24 6.42
N GLY A 29 -11.64 -6.45 5.13
CA GLY A 29 -12.52 -5.90 4.09
C GLY A 29 -12.13 -4.53 3.56
N TYR A 30 -10.94 -4.04 3.90
CA TYR A 30 -10.43 -2.81 3.28
C TYR A 30 -10.11 -3.04 1.82
N ASP A 31 -10.25 -1.97 1.02
CA ASP A 31 -9.77 -1.96 -0.36
C ASP A 31 -8.27 -1.67 -0.31
N VAL A 32 -7.46 -2.72 -0.46
CA VAL A 32 -6.02 -2.63 -0.29
C VAL A 32 -5.33 -2.56 -1.64
N SER A 33 -4.44 -1.59 -1.78
CA SER A 33 -3.50 -1.51 -2.89
C SER A 33 -2.08 -1.46 -2.33
N GLY A 34 -1.11 -1.62 -3.19
CA GLY A 34 0.28 -1.55 -2.77
C GLY A 34 1.24 -1.45 -3.93
N SER A 35 2.48 -1.18 -3.59
CA SER A 35 3.58 -1.12 -4.55
C SER A 35 4.83 -1.77 -3.95
N ASP A 36 5.70 -2.26 -4.82
CA ASP A 36 7.01 -2.77 -4.43
C ASP A 36 7.95 -2.68 -5.62
N VAL A 37 9.24 -2.75 -5.37
CA VAL A 37 10.26 -2.69 -6.42
C VAL A 37 10.39 -4.01 -7.17
N ALA A 38 10.01 -5.13 -6.57
CA ALA A 38 10.13 -6.45 -7.16
C ALA A 38 8.90 -7.29 -6.88
N ASP A 39 8.50 -8.09 -7.84
CA ASP A 39 7.41 -9.04 -7.67
C ASP A 39 7.86 -10.24 -6.82
N SER A 40 6.90 -10.95 -6.25
CA SER A 40 7.17 -12.11 -5.41
C SER A 40 5.92 -12.99 -5.28
N ALA A 41 6.11 -14.20 -4.75
CA ALA A 41 5.00 -15.12 -4.50
C ALA A 41 3.99 -14.53 -3.49
N VAL A 42 4.48 -13.80 -2.47
CA VAL A 42 3.58 -13.19 -1.49
C VAL A 42 2.73 -12.08 -2.11
N ILE A 43 3.30 -11.32 -3.04
CA ILE A 43 2.56 -10.28 -3.76
C ILE A 43 1.46 -10.92 -4.61
N GLU A 44 1.77 -12.01 -5.30
CA GLU A 44 0.76 -12.74 -6.08
C GLU A 44 -0.36 -13.29 -5.19
N LYS A 45 -0.01 -13.77 -4.00
CA LYS A 45 -1.00 -14.19 -3.02
C LYS A 45 -1.95 -13.04 -2.66
N PHE A 46 -1.42 -11.83 -2.44
CA PHE A 46 -2.25 -10.68 -2.11
C PHE A 46 -3.17 -10.29 -3.29
N ARG A 47 -2.68 -10.39 -4.51
CA ARG A 47 -3.52 -10.16 -5.70
C ARG A 47 -4.68 -11.14 -5.74
N ASN A 48 -4.42 -12.40 -5.45
CA ASN A 48 -5.45 -13.44 -5.40
C ASN A 48 -6.47 -13.20 -4.27
N MET A 49 -6.09 -12.48 -3.24
CA MET A 49 -6.97 -12.10 -2.15
C MET A 49 -7.78 -10.83 -2.44
N GLY A 50 -7.55 -10.20 -3.59
CA GLY A 50 -8.29 -9.02 -4.01
C GLY A 50 -7.53 -7.69 -3.95
N ALA A 51 -6.26 -7.70 -3.55
CA ALA A 51 -5.46 -6.49 -3.53
C ALA A 51 -4.95 -6.14 -4.92
N THR A 52 -4.79 -4.85 -5.17
CA THR A 52 -4.15 -4.35 -6.39
C THR A 52 -2.71 -4.00 -6.08
N VAL A 53 -1.76 -4.70 -6.69
CA VAL A 53 -0.35 -4.48 -6.41
C VAL A 53 0.40 -4.12 -7.70
N HIS A 54 1.14 -3.02 -7.63
CA HIS A 54 1.95 -2.50 -8.73
C HIS A 54 3.43 -2.80 -8.48
N ILE A 55 4.15 -3.11 -9.53
CA ILE A 55 5.61 -3.25 -9.46
C ILE A 55 6.22 -1.94 -9.95
N GLY A 56 7.09 -1.35 -9.15
CA GLY A 56 7.60 0.00 -9.33
C GLY A 56 6.84 1.00 -8.48
N HIS A 57 7.31 2.23 -8.48
CA HIS A 57 6.68 3.31 -7.72
C HIS A 57 6.22 4.42 -8.66
N ASN A 58 5.04 4.98 -8.38
CA ASN A 58 4.47 6.05 -9.19
C ASN A 58 3.54 6.89 -8.31
N LYS A 59 3.62 8.20 -8.45
CA LYS A 59 2.78 9.14 -7.68
C LYS A 59 1.28 8.88 -7.85
N ASP A 60 0.87 8.34 -8.99
CA ASP A 60 -0.54 8.11 -9.27
C ASP A 60 -1.13 6.94 -8.48
N TYR A 61 -0.30 6.09 -7.90
CA TYR A 61 -0.78 4.93 -7.13
C TYR A 61 -1.48 5.34 -5.83
N VAL A 62 -1.25 6.55 -5.33
CA VAL A 62 -1.92 7.02 -4.11
C VAL A 62 -3.16 7.88 -4.39
N LYS A 63 -3.54 8.05 -5.65
CA LYS A 63 -4.74 8.81 -5.99
C LYS A 63 -6.00 8.16 -5.43
N GLY A 64 -6.78 8.93 -4.71
CA GLY A 64 -8.06 8.46 -4.19
C GLY A 64 -7.98 7.51 -3.01
N VAL A 65 -6.79 7.26 -2.45
CA VAL A 65 -6.67 6.44 -1.25
C VAL A 65 -6.91 7.28 0.00
N ASP A 66 -7.42 6.63 1.04
CA ASP A 66 -7.75 7.31 2.29
C ASP A 66 -6.57 7.34 3.27
N ALA A 67 -5.70 6.35 3.18
CA ALA A 67 -4.53 6.25 4.06
C ALA A 67 -3.39 5.54 3.34
N VAL A 68 -2.17 5.86 3.75
CA VAL A 68 -0.95 5.24 3.25
C VAL A 68 -0.20 4.65 4.44
N VAL A 69 0.26 3.41 4.28
CA VAL A 69 1.14 2.75 5.25
C VAL A 69 2.47 2.50 4.56
N ARG A 70 3.55 2.80 5.27
CA ARG A 70 4.90 2.56 4.75
C ARG A 70 5.79 1.97 5.83
N SER A 71 6.83 1.25 5.42
CA SER A 71 7.87 0.83 6.35
C SER A 71 8.92 1.94 6.48
N THR A 72 9.75 1.85 7.53
CA THR A 72 10.85 2.80 7.71
C THR A 72 11.93 2.68 6.63
N ALA A 73 11.93 1.59 5.88
CA ALA A 73 12.85 1.40 4.75
C ALA A 73 12.49 2.24 3.53
N ILE A 74 11.27 2.76 3.46
CA ILE A 74 10.84 3.61 2.34
C ILE A 74 11.38 5.02 2.56
N ARG A 75 12.04 5.56 1.54
CA ARG A 75 12.66 6.89 1.62
C ARG A 75 11.62 8.01 1.55
N GLU A 76 11.93 9.13 2.20
CA GLU A 76 11.04 10.31 2.17
C GLU A 76 10.87 10.90 0.76
N ASP A 77 11.83 10.67 -0.14
CA ASP A 77 11.77 11.15 -1.52
C ASP A 77 11.07 10.17 -2.47
N ASN A 78 10.53 9.07 -1.96
CA ASN A 78 9.73 8.16 -2.76
C ASN A 78 8.55 8.93 -3.37
N PRO A 79 8.28 8.81 -4.68
CA PRO A 79 7.22 9.59 -5.33
C PRO A 79 5.84 9.37 -4.72
N GLU A 80 5.57 8.19 -4.18
CA GLU A 80 4.29 7.92 -3.53
C GLU A 80 4.19 8.61 -2.18
N ILE A 81 5.29 8.71 -1.43
CA ILE A 81 5.34 9.46 -0.17
C ILE A 81 5.12 10.95 -0.43
N VAL A 82 5.83 11.50 -1.41
CA VAL A 82 5.70 12.92 -1.76
C VAL A 82 4.26 13.24 -2.18
N ALA A 83 3.68 12.40 -3.05
CA ALA A 83 2.31 12.59 -3.51
C ALA A 83 1.30 12.48 -2.37
N ALA A 84 1.49 11.54 -1.45
CA ALA A 84 0.60 11.39 -0.30
C ALA A 84 0.61 12.64 0.59
N LYS A 85 1.78 13.19 0.83
CA LYS A 85 1.91 14.44 1.62
C LYS A 85 1.26 15.62 0.92
N GLU A 86 1.45 15.75 -0.38
CA GLU A 86 0.85 16.83 -1.18
C GLU A 86 -0.68 16.76 -1.18
N GLN A 87 -1.24 15.55 -1.16
CA GLN A 87 -2.68 15.34 -1.15
C GLN A 87 -3.27 15.35 0.26
N GLY A 88 -2.45 15.49 1.28
CA GLY A 88 -2.91 15.46 2.67
C GLY A 88 -3.37 14.08 3.13
N ILE A 89 -2.88 13.01 2.53
CA ILE A 89 -3.24 11.62 2.89
C ILE A 89 -2.49 11.22 4.18
N LYS A 90 -3.17 10.53 5.03
CA LYS A 90 -2.61 10.07 6.31
C LYS A 90 -1.65 8.90 6.18
#